data_077dc28561bd23c2e4aa1ba3c912479a
#
_entry.id   077dc28561bd23c2e4aa1ba3c912479a
#
_cell.length_a   1.000
_cell.length_b   1.000
_cell.length_c   1.000
_cell.angle_alpha   90.00
_cell.angle_beta   90.00
_cell.angle_gamma   90.00
#
_symmetry.space_group_name_H-M   'P 1'
#
loop_
_entity.id
_entity.type
_entity.pdbx_description
1 polymer ?
#
loop_
_entity_poly.entity_id
_entity_poly.type
_entity_poly.pdbx_seq_one_letter_code
_entity_poly.pdbx_strand_id
1 'polypeptide(L)'
;MRAQKQGRRFGARASVLVLGLVVAAAVVAPASPASAAVPGLVRIAATSVSNSADFHSATATCPVGKVLTGTGYELNGVTGEGVVDDLRPNGGPATAPTAVTVGAYETEAFAGNWSVTAYAICANPVPGLVRVSATSVSNSADFRSVTATCPVGKVLTGTGYELNGVTGEGVVDDFRPNGGVAAAPTSVNVGAYESDATALNWSATAYAICANPLPGLVRTSAVGASNSLDFRSVVATCPVGKVLTGAGYELNGVTGEGIVDDFRPNGGPATAPTSAASGAYEEDAFAGNWSDTAYAICATA
;
A
#
# COMPACT_ATOMS: atom_id res chain seq x y z
N MET A 1 -32.63 -99.72 16.63
CA MET A 1 -31.27 -100.19 16.92
C MET A 1 -30.51 -99.10 17.68
N ARG A 2 -29.78 -99.41 18.68
CA ARG A 2 -29.26 -98.68 19.81
C ARG A 2 -28.86 -97.21 19.64
N ALA A 3 -29.52 -96.35 20.46
CA ALA A 3 -29.10 -94.99 20.81
C ALA A 3 -28.00 -94.99 21.89
N GLN A 4 -26.95 -94.18 21.67
CA GLN A 4 -26.02 -93.85 22.77
C GLN A 4 -26.14 -92.39 23.13
N LYS A 5 -26.48 -92.17 24.46
CA LYS A 5 -26.46 -90.93 25.16
C LYS A 5 -25.00 -90.47 25.41
N GLN A 6 -24.61 -89.28 25.06
CA GLN A 6 -23.39 -88.63 25.55
C GLN A 6 -23.74 -87.41 26.37
N GLY A 7 -23.33 -87.42 27.62
CA GLY A 7 -23.56 -86.35 28.56
C GLY A 7 -22.70 -85.13 28.33
N ARG A 8 -23.33 -83.97 28.46
CA ARG A 8 -22.67 -82.64 28.43
C ARG A 8 -22.20 -82.24 29.82
N ARG A 9 -20.89 -82.07 29.98
CA ARG A 9 -20.33 -81.42 31.18
C ARG A 9 -20.31 -79.91 30.91
N PHE A 10 -20.94 -79.12 31.78
CA PHE A 10 -20.86 -77.68 31.83
C PHE A 10 -19.55 -77.27 32.54
N GLY A 11 -18.62 -76.65 31.81
CA GLY A 11 -17.50 -75.99 32.41
C GLY A 11 -17.80 -74.48 32.53
N ALA A 12 -17.88 -74.01 33.76
CA ALA A 12 -17.97 -72.59 34.03
C ALA A 12 -16.64 -71.86 33.65
N ARG A 13 -16.69 -70.99 32.70
CA ARG A 13 -15.57 -70.09 32.41
C ARG A 13 -15.84 -68.74 33.10
N ALA A 14 -14.96 -68.38 34.04
CA ALA A 14 -14.93 -67.10 34.68
C ALA A 14 -14.34 -66.08 33.65
N SER A 15 -15.15 -65.13 33.19
CA SER A 15 -14.68 -64.01 32.36
C SER A 15 -14.17 -62.88 33.25
N VAL A 16 -12.86 -62.64 33.19
CA VAL A 16 -12.24 -61.48 33.83
C VAL A 16 -12.50 -60.26 32.91
N LEU A 17 -13.31 -59.34 33.37
CA LEU A 17 -13.51 -58.04 32.68
C LEU A 17 -12.32 -57.14 33.03
N VAL A 18 -11.40 -56.92 32.09
CA VAL A 18 -10.35 -55.88 32.21
C VAL A 18 -10.97 -54.56 31.76
N LEU A 19 -11.26 -53.66 32.72
CA LEU A 19 -11.64 -52.29 32.44
C LEU A 19 -10.41 -51.51 32.01
N GLY A 20 -10.22 -51.31 30.69
CA GLY A 20 -9.18 -50.46 30.16
C GLY A 20 -9.58 -48.99 30.33
N LEU A 21 -8.85 -48.25 31.17
CA LEU A 21 -8.97 -46.80 31.32
C LEU A 21 -8.33 -46.14 30.10
N VAL A 22 -9.13 -45.68 29.14
CA VAL A 22 -8.65 -44.86 28.01
C VAL A 22 -8.49 -43.42 28.50
N VAL A 23 -7.27 -43.03 28.83
CA VAL A 23 -6.93 -41.63 29.07
C VAL A 23 -6.85 -40.93 27.72
N ALA A 24 -7.92 -40.17 27.37
CA ALA A 24 -7.88 -39.29 26.20
C ALA A 24 -6.97 -38.11 26.53
N ALA A 25 -5.75 -38.11 25.99
CA ALA A 25 -4.89 -36.93 26.00
C ALA A 25 -5.51 -35.87 25.10
N ALA A 26 -6.09 -34.81 25.69
CA ALA A 26 -6.51 -33.63 24.98
C ALA A 26 -5.26 -32.91 24.44
N VAL A 27 -5.05 -32.99 23.14
CA VAL A 27 -4.03 -32.20 22.44
C VAL A 27 -4.54 -30.75 22.42
N VAL A 28 -4.05 -29.94 23.34
CA VAL A 28 -4.25 -28.48 23.28
C VAL A 28 -3.41 -27.97 22.10
N ALA A 29 -4.05 -27.77 20.95
CA ALA A 29 -3.43 -27.07 19.84
C ALA A 29 -3.06 -25.65 20.34
N PRO A 30 -1.82 -25.16 20.10
CA PRO A 30 -1.49 -23.78 20.41
C PRO A 30 -2.46 -22.88 19.65
N ALA A 31 -3.20 -22.03 20.38
CA ALA A 31 -4.03 -21.01 19.77
C ALA A 31 -3.09 -20.13 18.92
N SER A 32 -3.30 -20.11 17.60
CA SER A 32 -2.62 -19.13 16.74
C SER A 32 -2.89 -17.76 17.33
N PRO A 33 -1.86 -16.89 17.50
CA PRO A 33 -2.10 -15.55 18.01
C PRO A 33 -3.14 -14.89 17.10
N ALA A 34 -4.23 -14.41 17.70
CA ALA A 34 -5.25 -13.66 16.97
C ALA A 34 -4.51 -12.49 16.31
N SER A 35 -4.49 -12.49 14.98
CA SER A 35 -3.88 -11.40 14.21
C SER A 35 -4.66 -10.13 14.56
N ALA A 36 -3.99 -9.11 15.08
CA ALA A 36 -4.64 -7.90 15.54
C ALA A 36 -5.19 -7.12 14.33
N ALA A 37 -6.44 -6.68 14.40
CA ALA A 37 -6.98 -5.65 13.51
C ALA A 37 -6.07 -4.41 13.50
N VAL A 38 -6.23 -3.47 12.57
CA VAL A 38 -5.48 -2.21 12.55
C VAL A 38 -6.22 -1.17 13.41
N PRO A 39 -5.97 -1.11 14.74
CA PRO A 39 -6.78 -0.31 15.64
C PRO A 39 -6.41 1.17 15.56
N GLY A 40 -7.41 2.02 15.77
CA GLY A 40 -7.22 3.46 15.89
C GLY A 40 -6.68 4.12 14.63
N LEU A 41 -7.02 3.60 13.45
CA LEU A 41 -6.59 4.14 12.18
C LEU A 41 -7.27 5.50 11.93
N VAL A 42 -6.47 6.50 11.55
CA VAL A 42 -6.90 7.86 11.27
C VAL A 42 -6.13 8.44 10.10
N ARG A 43 -6.76 9.36 9.35
CA ARG A 43 -6.09 10.17 8.33
C ARG A 43 -5.69 11.52 8.91
N ILE A 44 -4.43 11.91 8.70
CA ILE A 44 -3.89 13.22 9.04
C ILE A 44 -3.50 13.93 7.75
N ALA A 45 -3.70 15.24 7.69
CA ALA A 45 -3.29 16.07 6.56
C ALA A 45 -2.45 17.24 7.04
N ALA A 46 -1.52 17.69 6.21
CA ALA A 46 -0.77 18.92 6.37
C ALA A 46 -0.58 19.54 4.99
N THR A 47 -0.84 20.85 4.88
CA THR A 47 -0.75 21.61 3.63
C THR A 47 0.36 22.65 3.73
N SER A 48 1.14 22.81 2.68
CA SER A 48 2.16 23.87 2.55
C SER A 48 1.51 25.26 2.46
N VAL A 49 2.31 26.30 2.58
CA VAL A 49 1.86 27.66 2.25
C VAL A 49 1.50 27.70 0.77
N SER A 50 0.40 28.38 0.42
CA SER A 50 0.02 28.64 -0.97
C SER A 50 0.68 29.93 -1.46
N ASN A 51 1.54 29.83 -2.43
CA ASN A 51 2.18 30.92 -3.17
C ASN A 51 2.66 30.43 -4.54
N SER A 52 3.35 31.28 -5.30
CA SER A 52 3.85 30.98 -6.66
C SER A 52 5.33 30.56 -6.67
N ALA A 53 5.83 29.90 -5.61
CA ALA A 53 7.18 29.36 -5.60
C ALA A 53 7.20 28.03 -6.40
N ASP A 54 8.27 27.80 -7.12
CA ASP A 54 8.51 26.56 -7.89
C ASP A 54 8.44 25.27 -7.05
N PHE A 55 8.88 25.33 -5.81
CA PHE A 55 8.91 24.17 -4.89
C PHE A 55 7.98 24.35 -3.68
N HIS A 56 7.17 23.33 -3.41
CA HIS A 56 6.38 23.21 -2.19
C HIS A 56 6.64 21.91 -1.47
N SER A 57 6.64 21.97 -0.14
CA SER A 57 6.76 20.77 0.69
C SER A 57 5.84 20.83 1.90
N ALA A 58 5.25 19.68 2.24
CA ALA A 58 4.43 19.49 3.42
C ALA A 58 4.78 18.18 4.13
N THR A 59 4.68 18.18 5.48
CA THR A 59 4.93 16.97 6.28
C THR A 59 3.71 16.67 7.15
N ALA A 60 3.03 15.56 6.90
CA ALA A 60 1.96 15.05 7.74
C ALA A 60 2.54 14.09 8.79
N THR A 61 2.39 14.44 10.08
CA THR A 61 2.93 13.68 11.20
C THR A 61 1.81 12.97 11.96
N CYS A 62 1.99 11.69 12.22
CA CYS A 62 1.08 10.90 13.03
C CYS A 62 1.00 11.42 14.47
N PRO A 63 -0.18 11.41 15.11
CA PRO A 63 -0.33 11.75 16.52
C PRO A 63 0.60 10.91 17.41
N VAL A 64 0.98 11.49 18.55
CA VAL A 64 1.85 10.80 19.52
C VAL A 64 1.31 9.41 19.85
N GLY A 65 2.19 8.42 19.80
CA GLY A 65 1.88 7.01 20.03
C GLY A 65 1.32 6.27 18.81
N LYS A 66 1.15 6.93 17.65
CA LYS A 66 0.75 6.28 16.40
C LYS A 66 1.92 6.15 15.42
N VAL A 67 1.79 5.21 14.50
CA VAL A 67 2.74 4.91 13.43
C VAL A 67 2.10 5.12 12.07
N LEU A 68 2.90 5.45 11.07
CA LEU A 68 2.47 5.61 9.69
C LEU A 68 2.32 4.24 9.02
N THR A 69 1.13 3.96 8.49
CA THR A 69 0.86 2.74 7.72
C THR A 69 0.76 2.99 6.22
N GLY A 70 0.44 4.23 5.80
CA GLY A 70 0.29 4.59 4.40
C GLY A 70 0.36 6.10 4.17
N THR A 71 0.45 6.49 2.91
CA THR A 71 0.74 7.85 2.44
C THR A 71 -0.24 8.28 1.35
N GLY A 72 -0.24 9.56 1.05
CA GLY A 72 -0.94 10.18 -0.05
C GLY A 72 -0.58 11.66 -0.20
N TYR A 73 -1.03 12.26 -1.29
CA TYR A 73 -0.84 13.69 -1.54
C TYR A 73 -1.98 14.27 -2.39
N GLU A 74 -2.00 15.58 -2.47
CA GLU A 74 -2.89 16.36 -3.33
C GLU A 74 -2.16 17.67 -3.72
N LEU A 75 -2.11 17.96 -5.01
CA LEU A 75 -1.69 19.26 -5.52
C LEU A 75 -2.91 20.20 -5.59
N ASN A 76 -2.76 21.42 -5.15
CA ASN A 76 -3.87 22.35 -5.08
C ASN A 76 -3.54 23.61 -5.87
N GLY A 77 -4.25 23.86 -6.97
CA GLY A 77 -4.16 25.07 -7.76
C GLY A 77 -3.11 25.04 -8.87
N VAL A 78 -2.50 23.88 -9.15
CA VAL A 78 -1.46 23.70 -10.20
C VAL A 78 -1.82 22.50 -11.10
N THR A 79 -3.01 22.49 -11.61
CA THR A 79 -3.59 21.38 -12.38
C THR A 79 -2.75 21.03 -13.62
N GLY A 80 -2.19 19.81 -13.67
CA GLY A 80 -1.39 19.31 -14.79
C GLY A 80 0.01 19.95 -14.93
N GLU A 81 0.35 20.91 -14.10
CA GLU A 81 1.60 21.70 -14.17
C GLU A 81 2.53 21.43 -12.99
N GLY A 82 2.27 20.38 -12.21
CA GLY A 82 3.04 20.09 -11.00
C GLY A 82 3.29 18.61 -10.81
N VAL A 83 4.53 18.24 -10.46
CA VAL A 83 4.94 16.87 -10.21
C VAL A 83 5.38 16.67 -8.76
N VAL A 84 5.10 15.50 -8.22
CA VAL A 84 5.55 15.09 -6.88
C VAL A 84 6.82 14.24 -7.02
N ASP A 85 7.96 14.81 -6.60
CA ASP A 85 9.25 14.11 -6.58
C ASP A 85 9.42 13.26 -5.31
N ASP A 86 8.87 13.75 -4.20
CA ASP A 86 8.99 13.12 -2.88
C ASP A 86 7.63 12.74 -2.32
N LEU A 87 7.38 11.48 -2.12
CA LEU A 87 6.35 10.94 -1.24
C LEU A 87 7.05 10.03 -0.22
N ARG A 88 7.78 10.63 0.72
CA ARG A 88 8.76 9.94 1.53
C ARG A 88 8.29 9.67 2.95
N PRO A 89 8.05 8.39 3.34
CA PRO A 89 7.89 8.02 4.74
C PRO A 89 9.17 8.30 5.53
N ASN A 90 9.08 8.99 6.66
CA ASN A 90 10.21 9.29 7.53
C ASN A 90 10.80 8.03 8.19
N GLY A 91 11.94 8.22 8.87
CA GLY A 91 12.62 7.17 9.61
C GLY A 91 13.71 6.48 8.82
N GLY A 92 14.57 5.78 9.52
CA GLY A 92 15.65 4.99 8.94
C GLY A 92 15.19 3.61 8.46
N PRO A 93 16.09 2.86 7.82
CA PRO A 93 15.84 1.46 7.47
C PRO A 93 15.44 0.64 8.70
N ALA A 94 14.48 -0.26 8.53
CA ALA A 94 13.98 -1.16 9.57
C ALA A 94 13.38 -0.47 10.82
N THR A 95 12.97 0.81 10.72
CA THR A 95 12.23 1.52 11.77
C THR A 95 10.79 1.74 11.36
N ALA A 96 9.88 1.86 12.35
CA ALA A 96 8.48 2.24 12.11
C ALA A 96 8.43 3.73 11.76
N PRO A 97 7.93 4.13 10.57
CA PRO A 97 7.76 5.53 10.24
C PRO A 97 6.62 6.16 11.03
N THR A 98 6.70 7.48 11.25
CA THR A 98 5.70 8.25 12.00
C THR A 98 5.21 9.48 11.25
N ALA A 99 5.75 9.76 10.07
CA ALA A 99 5.37 10.89 9.24
C ALA A 99 5.65 10.60 7.77
N VAL A 100 5.02 11.35 6.89
CA VAL A 100 5.33 11.43 5.45
C VAL A 100 5.61 12.86 5.07
N THR A 101 6.67 13.08 4.29
CA THR A 101 6.96 14.33 3.62
C THR A 101 6.63 14.18 2.14
N VAL A 102 5.93 15.18 1.61
CA VAL A 102 5.67 15.36 0.18
C VAL A 102 6.46 16.58 -0.28
N GLY A 103 7.20 16.44 -1.37
CA GLY A 103 7.87 17.52 -2.08
C GLY A 103 7.40 17.52 -3.53
N ALA A 104 7.03 18.68 -4.04
CA ALA A 104 6.52 18.85 -5.38
C ALA A 104 7.11 20.11 -6.04
N TYR A 105 7.27 20.04 -7.36
CA TYR A 105 7.80 21.11 -8.21
C TYR A 105 6.80 21.46 -9.32
N GLU A 106 6.90 22.67 -9.85
CA GLU A 106 6.30 23.01 -11.14
C GLU A 106 7.08 22.29 -12.25
N THR A 107 6.37 21.76 -13.25
CA THR A 107 7.01 21.24 -14.48
C THR A 107 7.45 22.38 -15.38
N GLU A 108 6.61 23.42 -15.46
CA GLU A 108 6.91 24.68 -16.14
C GLU A 108 6.59 25.86 -15.20
N ALA A 109 7.12 27.04 -15.50
CA ALA A 109 6.92 28.23 -14.67
C ALA A 109 5.42 28.61 -14.56
N PHE A 110 4.82 28.42 -13.41
CA PHE A 110 3.42 28.70 -13.13
C PHE A 110 3.25 29.97 -12.29
N ALA A 111 2.57 30.98 -12.84
CA ALA A 111 2.38 32.27 -12.15
C ALA A 111 1.29 32.26 -11.07
N GLY A 112 0.50 31.19 -10.95
CA GLY A 112 -0.57 31.02 -9.98
C GLY A 112 -0.05 30.67 -8.59
N ASN A 113 -0.88 30.86 -7.57
CA ASN A 113 -0.57 30.36 -6.23
C ASN A 113 -1.05 28.92 -6.11
N TRP A 114 -0.16 28.05 -5.66
CA TRP A 114 -0.46 26.64 -5.44
C TRP A 114 0.09 26.12 -4.11
N SER A 115 -0.22 24.91 -3.77
CA SER A 115 0.26 24.25 -2.55
C SER A 115 0.17 22.74 -2.69
N VAL A 116 0.95 22.02 -1.88
CA VAL A 116 0.85 20.58 -1.74
C VAL A 116 0.26 20.19 -0.38
N THR A 117 -0.62 19.19 -0.36
CA THR A 117 -1.13 18.56 0.86
C THR A 117 -0.54 17.17 0.97
N ALA A 118 0.14 16.89 2.09
CA ALA A 118 0.56 15.54 2.47
C ALA A 118 -0.53 14.85 3.27
N TYR A 119 -0.77 13.56 3.02
CA TYR A 119 -1.68 12.71 3.78
C TYR A 119 -0.94 11.55 4.43
N ALA A 120 -1.09 11.41 5.76
CA ALA A 120 -0.62 10.28 6.53
C ALA A 120 -1.80 9.40 6.98
N ILE A 121 -1.72 8.11 6.70
CA ILE A 121 -2.61 7.11 7.30
C ILE A 121 -1.89 6.55 8.52
N CYS A 122 -2.43 6.84 9.70
CA CYS A 122 -1.80 6.54 10.98
C CYS A 122 -2.62 5.53 11.78
N ALA A 123 -1.97 4.57 12.43
CA ALA A 123 -2.59 3.56 13.29
C ALA A 123 -1.92 3.52 14.66
N ASN A 124 -2.55 2.90 15.65
CA ASN A 124 -1.85 2.47 16.85
C ASN A 124 -0.69 1.53 16.45
N PRO A 125 0.33 1.31 17.32
CA PRO A 125 1.48 0.51 16.96
C PRO A 125 1.11 -0.83 16.32
N VAL A 126 1.61 -1.06 15.12
CA VAL A 126 1.37 -2.29 14.33
C VAL A 126 2.54 -3.24 14.55
N PRO A 127 2.31 -4.52 14.92
CA PRO A 127 3.38 -5.46 15.19
C PRO A 127 4.33 -5.63 14.01
N GLY A 128 5.62 -5.46 14.28
CA GLY A 128 6.68 -5.63 13.31
C GLY A 128 6.70 -4.61 12.18
N LEU A 129 6.05 -3.43 12.36
CA LEU A 129 6.07 -2.37 11.36
C LEU A 129 7.48 -1.84 11.15
N VAL A 130 7.92 -1.81 9.90
CA VAL A 130 9.22 -1.30 9.46
C VAL A 130 9.09 -0.65 8.09
N ARG A 131 9.97 0.32 7.80
CA ARG A 131 10.17 0.83 6.45
C ARG A 131 11.39 0.16 5.82
N VAL A 132 11.27 -0.26 4.58
CA VAL A 132 12.38 -0.70 3.73
C VAL A 132 12.38 0.12 2.44
N SER A 133 13.52 0.19 1.77
CA SER A 133 13.65 0.90 0.50
C SER A 133 14.57 0.16 -0.47
N ALA A 134 14.40 0.44 -1.73
CA ALA A 134 15.28 0.05 -2.81
C ALA A 134 15.44 1.24 -3.77
N THR A 135 16.64 1.43 -4.32
CA THR A 135 16.95 2.51 -5.26
C THR A 135 17.43 1.92 -6.57
N SER A 136 16.96 2.46 -7.69
CA SER A 136 17.42 2.08 -9.02
C SER A 136 18.86 2.53 -9.28
N VAL A 137 19.47 2.03 -10.35
CA VAL A 137 20.76 2.57 -10.81
C VAL A 137 20.56 4.03 -11.24
N SER A 138 21.50 4.91 -10.89
CA SER A 138 21.53 6.30 -11.35
C SER A 138 22.24 6.38 -12.69
N ASN A 139 21.58 6.84 -13.72
CA ASN A 139 22.10 7.18 -15.04
C ASN A 139 21.10 8.09 -15.77
N SER A 140 21.39 8.50 -17.01
CA SER A 140 20.60 9.43 -17.82
C SER A 140 19.63 8.74 -18.78
N ALA A 141 19.15 7.50 -18.54
CA ALA A 141 18.12 6.93 -19.38
C ALA A 141 16.75 7.45 -18.95
N ASP A 142 15.85 7.60 -19.89
CA ASP A 142 14.50 8.11 -19.75
C ASP A 142 13.65 7.38 -18.68
N PHE A 143 13.74 6.07 -18.60
CA PHE A 143 12.92 5.26 -17.68
C PHE A 143 13.71 4.69 -16.49
N ARG A 144 13.13 4.74 -15.30
CA ARG A 144 13.58 4.09 -14.09
C ARG A 144 12.50 3.19 -13.51
N SER A 145 12.89 2.00 -13.10
CA SER A 145 11.99 1.13 -12.33
C SER A 145 12.73 0.48 -11.18
N VAL A 146 12.06 0.39 -10.04
CA VAL A 146 12.60 -0.23 -8.83
C VAL A 146 11.49 -0.84 -7.98
N THR A 147 11.80 -1.96 -7.33
CA THR A 147 10.85 -2.65 -6.45
C THR A 147 11.41 -2.73 -5.03
N ALA A 148 10.71 -2.15 -4.06
CA ALA A 148 10.97 -2.37 -2.64
C ALA A 148 10.14 -3.56 -2.14
N THR A 149 10.81 -4.57 -1.59
CA THR A 149 10.18 -5.83 -1.14
C THR A 149 10.23 -5.94 0.37
N CYS A 150 9.11 -6.28 0.98
CA CYS A 150 9.02 -6.54 2.41
C CYS A 150 9.90 -7.74 2.82
N PRO A 151 10.51 -7.71 4.00
CA PRO A 151 11.23 -8.86 4.55
C PRO A 151 10.35 -10.12 4.60
N VAL A 152 10.97 -11.28 4.52
CA VAL A 152 10.29 -12.58 4.56
C VAL A 152 9.34 -12.64 5.77
N GLY A 153 8.11 -13.07 5.54
CA GLY A 153 7.06 -13.17 6.55
C GLY A 153 6.32 -11.88 6.85
N LYS A 154 6.65 -10.76 6.17
CA LYS A 154 5.93 -9.49 6.28
C LYS A 154 5.10 -9.20 5.04
N VAL A 155 4.11 -8.34 5.22
CA VAL A 155 3.18 -7.85 4.21
C VAL A 155 3.31 -6.34 4.06
N LEU A 156 3.00 -5.83 2.87
CA LEU A 156 2.99 -4.40 2.56
C LEU A 156 1.71 -3.77 3.13
N THR A 157 1.85 -2.73 3.95
CA THR A 157 0.73 -1.93 4.46
C THR A 157 0.62 -0.59 3.77
N GLY A 158 1.73 -0.04 3.27
CA GLY A 158 1.79 1.26 2.61
C GLY A 158 3.04 1.44 1.77
N THR A 159 3.08 2.54 1.07
CA THR A 159 3.99 2.81 -0.05
C THR A 159 4.55 4.23 0.03
N GLY A 160 5.62 4.50 -0.69
CA GLY A 160 6.21 5.82 -0.88
C GLY A 160 7.25 5.77 -2.00
N TYR A 161 7.69 6.92 -2.47
CA TYR A 161 8.76 7.04 -3.46
C TYR A 161 9.56 8.33 -3.30
N GLU A 162 10.67 8.40 -4.00
CA GLU A 162 11.53 9.57 -4.10
C GLU A 162 12.26 9.51 -5.45
N LEU A 163 12.22 10.59 -6.20
CA LEU A 163 13.02 10.79 -7.40
C LEU A 163 14.26 11.61 -7.04
N ASN A 164 15.43 11.18 -7.47
CA ASN A 164 16.70 11.80 -7.09
C ASN A 164 17.43 12.26 -8.34
N GLY A 165 17.68 13.56 -8.48
CA GLY A 165 18.48 14.16 -9.54
C GLY A 165 17.70 14.55 -10.80
N VAL A 166 16.36 14.51 -10.77
CA VAL A 166 15.46 14.86 -11.88
C VAL A 166 14.39 15.87 -11.42
N THR A 167 14.79 16.87 -10.68
CA THR A 167 13.91 17.86 -10.05
C THR A 167 12.94 18.51 -11.03
N GLY A 168 11.64 18.31 -10.82
CA GLY A 168 10.56 18.87 -11.66
C GLY A 168 10.34 18.17 -13.00
N GLU A 169 11.27 17.32 -13.45
CA GLU A 169 11.29 16.69 -14.75
C GLU A 169 10.96 15.19 -14.69
N GLY A 170 10.50 14.70 -13.55
CA GLY A 170 10.23 13.26 -13.34
C GLY A 170 8.77 12.99 -13.02
N VAL A 171 8.13 12.12 -13.79
CA VAL A 171 6.75 11.67 -13.56
C VAL A 171 6.72 10.19 -13.16
N VAL A 172 5.96 9.86 -12.13
CA VAL A 172 5.77 8.48 -11.67
C VAL A 172 4.51 7.91 -12.29
N ASP A 173 4.68 6.99 -13.26
CA ASP A 173 3.58 6.31 -13.95
C ASP A 173 3.09 5.08 -13.18
N ASP A 174 4.05 4.32 -12.65
CA ASP A 174 3.81 3.10 -11.89
C ASP A 174 4.11 3.33 -10.40
N PHE A 175 3.13 3.33 -9.58
CA PHE A 175 3.26 3.27 -8.12
C PHE A 175 2.41 2.13 -7.59
N ARG A 176 2.84 0.92 -7.90
CA ARG A 176 1.99 -0.26 -7.86
C ARG A 176 2.34 -1.23 -6.73
N PRO A 177 1.44 -1.43 -5.73
CA PRO A 177 1.52 -2.57 -4.83
C PRO A 177 1.41 -3.88 -5.62
N ASN A 178 2.40 -4.77 -5.51
CA ASN A 178 2.39 -6.06 -6.20
C ASN A 178 1.35 -7.03 -5.60
N GLY A 179 1.06 -8.08 -6.35
CA GLY A 179 0.10 -9.11 -5.96
C GLY A 179 -1.20 -9.04 -6.76
N GLY A 180 -1.98 -10.11 -6.75
CA GLY A 180 -3.29 -10.19 -7.37
C GLY A 180 -4.37 -9.50 -6.55
N VAL A 181 -5.55 -9.32 -7.16
CA VAL A 181 -6.77 -8.89 -6.46
C VAL A 181 -7.06 -9.87 -5.33
N ALA A 182 -7.45 -9.37 -4.18
CA ALA A 182 -7.72 -10.12 -2.95
C ALA A 182 -6.53 -10.89 -2.35
N ALA A 183 -5.28 -10.62 -2.79
CA ALA A 183 -4.07 -11.11 -2.16
C ALA A 183 -3.42 -10.03 -1.29
N ALA A 184 -2.70 -10.44 -0.24
CA ALA A 184 -1.86 -9.54 0.55
C ALA A 184 -0.62 -9.16 -0.27
N PRO A 185 -0.38 -7.87 -0.55
CA PRO A 185 0.82 -7.44 -1.26
C PRO A 185 2.05 -7.58 -0.36
N THR A 186 3.22 -7.79 -0.97
CA THR A 186 4.51 -7.91 -0.27
C THR A 186 5.58 -6.98 -0.80
N SER A 187 5.29 -6.21 -1.84
CA SER A 187 6.24 -5.26 -2.43
C SER A 187 5.49 -4.14 -3.15
N VAL A 188 6.19 -3.05 -3.41
CA VAL A 188 5.76 -1.93 -4.26
C VAL A 188 6.77 -1.74 -5.38
N ASN A 189 6.29 -1.57 -6.61
CA ASN A 189 7.06 -1.12 -7.76
C ASN A 189 6.85 0.38 -7.94
N VAL A 190 7.92 1.09 -8.24
CA VAL A 190 7.92 2.47 -8.73
C VAL A 190 8.53 2.45 -10.12
N GLY A 191 7.79 2.93 -11.10
CA GLY A 191 8.23 3.19 -12.46
C GLY A 191 8.04 4.67 -12.75
N ALA A 192 9.08 5.33 -13.24
CA ALA A 192 9.08 6.76 -13.53
C ALA A 192 9.79 7.06 -14.84
N TYR A 193 9.35 8.11 -15.52
CA TYR A 193 9.91 8.62 -16.76
C TYR A 193 10.39 10.06 -16.58
N GLU A 194 11.29 10.51 -17.44
CA GLU A 194 11.51 11.93 -17.66
C GLU A 194 10.29 12.47 -18.42
N SER A 195 9.68 13.58 -17.96
CA SER A 195 8.69 14.31 -18.76
C SER A 195 9.37 15.03 -19.91
N ASP A 196 10.45 15.72 -19.60
CA ASP A 196 11.35 16.28 -20.60
C ASP A 196 12.72 15.59 -20.56
N ALA A 197 13.29 15.37 -21.73
CA ALA A 197 14.57 14.68 -21.86
C ALA A 197 15.71 15.45 -21.17
N THR A 198 16.31 14.86 -20.15
CA THR A 198 17.45 15.44 -19.44
C THR A 198 18.72 14.61 -19.63
N ALA A 199 19.89 15.30 -19.65
CA ALA A 199 21.19 14.63 -19.62
C ALA A 199 21.68 14.30 -18.20
N LEU A 200 20.90 14.58 -17.18
CA LEU A 200 21.27 14.36 -15.79
C LEU A 200 21.18 12.87 -15.43
N ASN A 201 22.06 12.43 -14.54
CA ASN A 201 21.94 11.11 -13.96
C ASN A 201 20.93 11.17 -12.81
N TRP A 202 19.89 10.35 -12.88
CA TRP A 202 18.84 10.29 -11.89
C TRP A 202 18.50 8.86 -11.48
N SER A 203 17.76 8.73 -10.41
CA SER A 203 17.31 7.43 -9.89
C SER A 203 15.97 7.56 -9.18
N ALA A 204 15.19 6.49 -9.19
CA ALA A 204 13.99 6.34 -8.38
C ALA A 204 14.28 5.49 -7.14
N THR A 205 13.71 5.87 -6.00
CA THR A 205 13.69 5.08 -4.77
C THR A 205 12.26 4.70 -4.44
N ALA A 206 11.99 3.41 -4.29
CA ALA A 206 10.73 2.89 -3.76
C ALA A 206 10.84 2.70 -2.24
N TYR A 207 9.77 3.04 -1.51
CA TYR A 207 9.63 2.78 -0.08
C TYR A 207 8.46 1.84 0.17
N ALA A 208 8.70 0.74 0.89
CA ALA A 208 7.68 -0.17 1.36
C ALA A 208 7.54 -0.05 2.89
N ILE A 209 6.33 0.20 3.36
CA ILE A 209 5.96 0.12 4.79
C ILE A 209 5.40 -1.28 5.00
N CYS A 210 6.10 -2.07 5.80
CA CYS A 210 5.87 -3.50 5.96
C CYS A 210 5.53 -3.84 7.42
N ALA A 211 4.60 -4.76 7.64
CA ALA A 211 4.22 -5.23 8.97
C ALA A 211 4.16 -6.77 9.01
N ASN A 212 4.06 -7.34 10.20
CA ASN A 212 3.64 -8.73 10.32
C ASN A 212 2.25 -8.91 9.69
N PRO A 213 1.87 -10.12 9.24
CA PRO A 213 0.59 -10.35 8.58
C PRO A 213 -0.59 -9.76 9.37
N LEU A 214 -1.39 -8.94 8.68
CA LEU A 214 -2.59 -8.31 9.24
C LEU A 214 -3.84 -9.11 8.87
N PRO A 215 -4.87 -9.17 9.74
CA PRO A 215 -6.11 -9.87 9.43
C PRO A 215 -6.77 -9.34 8.19
N GLY A 216 -7.08 -10.26 7.29
CA GLY A 216 -7.81 -9.94 6.08
C GLY A 216 -7.14 -8.91 5.18
N LEU A 217 -5.81 -8.72 5.28
CA LEU A 217 -5.09 -7.80 4.38
C LEU A 217 -5.26 -8.27 2.94
N VAL A 218 -5.72 -7.37 2.10
CA VAL A 218 -5.93 -7.60 0.67
C VAL A 218 -5.60 -6.34 -0.12
N ARG A 219 -5.23 -6.52 -1.39
CA ARG A 219 -5.20 -5.44 -2.38
C ARG A 219 -6.48 -5.46 -3.20
N THR A 220 -7.09 -4.30 -3.41
CA THR A 220 -8.15 -4.07 -4.40
C THR A 220 -7.67 -3.07 -5.44
N SER A 221 -8.35 -2.99 -6.57
CA SER A 221 -8.09 -2.01 -7.62
C SER A 221 -9.36 -1.60 -8.32
N ALA A 222 -9.34 -0.42 -8.89
CA ALA A 222 -10.34 0.08 -9.82
C ALA A 222 -9.60 0.70 -11.02
N VAL A 223 -10.13 0.48 -12.22
CA VAL A 223 -9.57 0.99 -13.47
C VAL A 223 -10.56 1.98 -14.05
N GLY A 224 -10.10 3.18 -14.40
CA GLY A 224 -10.86 4.20 -15.10
C GLY A 224 -11.11 3.81 -16.58
N ALA A 225 -12.04 4.51 -17.21
CA ALA A 225 -12.28 4.31 -18.63
C ALA A 225 -11.06 4.75 -19.47
N SER A 226 -10.69 3.97 -20.48
CA SER A 226 -9.63 4.35 -21.41
C SER A 226 -10.22 5.19 -22.55
N ASN A 227 -9.79 6.42 -22.67
CA ASN A 227 -10.10 7.37 -23.75
C ASN A 227 -9.05 8.50 -23.78
N SER A 228 -9.21 9.51 -24.65
CA SER A 228 -8.26 10.62 -24.88
C SER A 228 -8.70 11.92 -24.21
N LEU A 229 -9.40 11.89 -23.06
CA LEU A 229 -9.68 13.11 -22.31
C LEU A 229 -8.46 13.47 -21.47
N ASP A 230 -8.22 14.73 -21.28
CA ASP A 230 -7.14 15.29 -20.50
C ASP A 230 -7.13 14.81 -19.03
N PHE A 231 -8.28 14.74 -18.37
CA PHE A 231 -8.38 14.35 -16.96
C PHE A 231 -8.95 12.95 -16.75
N ARG A 232 -8.35 12.19 -15.83
CA ARG A 232 -8.83 10.91 -15.34
C ARG A 232 -8.94 10.94 -13.83
N SER A 233 -9.95 10.25 -13.30
CA SER A 233 -10.02 9.98 -11.85
C SER A 233 -10.69 8.65 -11.60
N VAL A 234 -10.15 7.91 -10.64
CA VAL A 234 -10.65 6.60 -10.24
C VAL A 234 -10.51 6.40 -8.73
N VAL A 235 -11.42 5.63 -8.14
CA VAL A 235 -11.43 5.35 -6.70
C VAL A 235 -11.41 3.84 -6.45
N ALA A 236 -10.37 3.35 -5.80
CA ALA A 236 -10.32 1.99 -5.28
C ALA A 236 -10.89 1.96 -3.85
N THR A 237 -11.92 1.13 -3.64
CA THR A 237 -12.63 1.03 -2.36
C THR A 237 -12.32 -0.29 -1.66
N CYS A 238 -12.11 -0.21 -0.35
CA CYS A 238 -11.94 -1.38 0.51
C CYS A 238 -13.26 -2.18 0.63
N PRO A 239 -13.19 -3.50 0.68
CA PRO A 239 -14.36 -4.33 0.98
C PRO A 239 -15.02 -3.95 2.31
N VAL A 240 -16.31 -4.23 2.45
CA VAL A 240 -17.07 -3.97 3.68
C VAL A 240 -16.37 -4.59 4.91
N GLY A 241 -16.25 -3.82 5.98
CA GLY A 241 -15.56 -4.21 7.21
C GLY A 241 -14.04 -4.06 7.17
N LYS A 242 -13.50 -3.45 6.11
CA LYS A 242 -12.06 -3.16 6.01
C LYS A 242 -11.80 -1.65 5.94
N VAL A 243 -10.60 -1.29 6.34
CA VAL A 243 -10.07 0.08 6.32
C VAL A 243 -8.83 0.13 5.43
N LEU A 244 -8.58 1.30 4.86
CA LEU A 244 -7.42 1.56 4.01
C LEU A 244 -6.18 1.73 4.88
N THR A 245 -5.16 0.92 4.65
CA THR A 245 -3.84 1.06 5.29
C THR A 245 -2.83 1.75 4.40
N GLY A 246 -2.99 1.64 3.09
CA GLY A 246 -2.12 2.23 2.07
C GLY A 246 -2.73 2.15 0.68
N ALA A 247 -2.07 2.74 -0.30
CA ALA A 247 -2.58 2.86 -1.66
C ALA A 247 -1.45 2.84 -2.71
N GLY A 248 -1.83 2.90 -3.97
CA GLY A 248 -0.96 3.05 -5.13
C GLY A 248 -1.77 3.45 -6.35
N TYR A 249 -1.09 3.70 -7.45
CA TYR A 249 -1.71 4.00 -8.74
C TYR A 249 -0.88 3.46 -9.90
N GLU A 250 -1.44 3.50 -11.09
CA GLU A 250 -0.77 3.14 -12.36
C GLU A 250 -1.45 3.88 -13.50
N LEU A 251 -0.68 4.60 -14.28
CA LEU A 251 -1.14 5.20 -15.53
C LEU A 251 -0.88 4.22 -16.68
N ASN A 252 -1.85 4.05 -17.56
CA ASN A 252 -1.76 3.08 -18.64
C ASN A 252 -1.97 3.77 -19.98
N GLY A 253 -0.95 3.74 -20.82
CA GLY A 253 -0.99 4.25 -22.18
C GLY A 253 -0.60 5.73 -22.35
N VAL A 254 -0.09 6.38 -21.31
CA VAL A 254 0.32 7.80 -21.32
C VAL A 254 1.76 7.97 -20.80
N THR A 255 2.66 7.17 -21.28
CA THR A 255 4.05 7.06 -20.82
C THR A 255 4.78 8.40 -20.81
N GLY A 256 5.20 8.89 -19.64
CA GLY A 256 5.93 10.14 -19.47
C GLY A 256 5.09 11.42 -19.55
N GLU A 257 3.86 11.33 -20.04
CA GLU A 257 2.99 12.49 -20.33
C GLU A 257 1.84 12.63 -19.31
N GLY A 258 1.83 11.80 -18.26
CA GLY A 258 0.75 11.78 -17.28
C GLY A 258 1.21 12.20 -15.91
N ILE A 259 0.54 13.20 -15.33
CA ILE A 259 0.83 13.74 -14.00
C ILE A 259 -0.31 13.35 -13.05
N VAL A 260 0.02 12.68 -11.94
CA VAL A 260 -0.95 12.40 -10.88
C VAL A 260 -0.99 13.56 -9.89
N ASP A 261 -2.07 14.36 -9.93
CA ASP A 261 -2.30 15.49 -9.04
C ASP A 261 -2.90 15.06 -7.70
N ASP A 262 -3.79 14.08 -7.76
CA ASP A 262 -4.51 13.54 -6.61
C ASP A 262 -4.13 12.08 -6.37
N PHE A 263 -3.44 11.82 -5.29
CA PHE A 263 -3.25 10.48 -4.73
C PHE A 263 -3.71 10.50 -3.28
N ARG A 264 -5.02 10.34 -3.08
CA ARG A 264 -5.67 10.77 -1.85
C ARG A 264 -6.43 9.65 -1.14
N PRO A 265 -6.08 9.32 0.13
CA PRO A 265 -6.95 8.53 0.98
C PRO A 265 -8.22 9.34 1.30
N ASN A 266 -9.39 8.77 1.01
CA ASN A 266 -10.68 9.41 1.28
C ASN A 266 -11.00 9.45 2.78
N GLY A 267 -11.99 10.27 3.14
CA GLY A 267 -12.44 10.46 4.51
C GLY A 267 -12.06 11.84 5.08
N GLY A 268 -12.68 12.20 6.18
CA GLY A 268 -12.40 13.44 6.90
C GLY A 268 -11.18 13.35 7.81
N PRO A 269 -10.75 14.47 8.41
CA PRO A 269 -9.70 14.49 9.42
C PRO A 269 -10.03 13.54 10.57
N ALA A 270 -9.02 12.82 11.06
CA ALA A 270 -9.13 11.89 12.19
C ALA A 270 -10.15 10.75 12.00
N THR A 271 -10.55 10.44 10.77
CA THR A 271 -11.39 9.27 10.45
C THR A 271 -10.56 8.18 9.77
N ALA A 272 -10.98 6.92 9.90
CA ALA A 272 -10.38 5.81 9.19
C ALA A 272 -10.79 5.88 7.71
N PRO A 273 -9.84 6.02 6.76
CA PRO A 273 -10.18 5.98 5.34
C PRO A 273 -10.59 4.56 4.92
N THR A 274 -11.47 4.49 3.92
CA THR A 274 -11.95 3.22 3.36
C THR A 274 -11.74 3.11 1.84
N SER A 275 -11.16 4.14 1.22
CA SER A 275 -10.84 4.16 -0.21
C SER A 275 -9.68 5.10 -0.49
N ALA A 276 -9.05 4.91 -1.64
CA ALA A 276 -8.06 5.82 -2.21
C ALA A 276 -8.50 6.27 -3.59
N ALA A 277 -8.37 7.56 -3.86
CA ALA A 277 -8.54 8.14 -5.18
C ALA A 277 -7.17 8.34 -5.84
N SER A 278 -7.14 8.16 -7.16
CA SER A 278 -6.10 8.67 -8.05
C SER A 278 -6.76 9.59 -9.05
N GLY A 279 -6.16 10.76 -9.29
CA GLY A 279 -6.60 11.72 -10.30
C GLY A 279 -5.38 12.23 -11.05
N ALA A 280 -5.41 12.15 -12.38
CA ALA A 280 -4.28 12.49 -13.22
C ALA A 280 -4.71 13.33 -14.41
N TYR A 281 -3.79 14.16 -14.88
CA TYR A 281 -3.90 15.02 -16.07
C TYR A 281 -2.83 14.63 -17.08
N GLU A 282 -3.08 14.95 -18.35
CA GLU A 282 -2.02 15.03 -19.35
C GLU A 282 -1.16 16.27 -19.08
N GLU A 283 0.16 16.16 -19.08
CA GLU A 283 1.09 17.28 -19.01
C GLU A 283 1.01 18.07 -20.32
N ASP A 284 1.22 17.38 -21.43
CA ASP A 284 1.00 17.88 -22.78
C ASP A 284 -0.17 17.14 -23.44
N ALA A 285 -0.81 17.78 -24.42
CA ALA A 285 -1.94 17.22 -25.13
C ALA A 285 -1.63 15.87 -25.80
N PHE A 286 -2.17 14.79 -25.28
CA PHE A 286 -1.92 13.42 -25.74
C PHE A 286 -3.12 12.88 -26.53
N ALA A 287 -2.92 12.56 -27.81
CA ALA A 287 -3.99 12.09 -28.70
C ALA A 287 -4.37 10.60 -28.47
N GLY A 288 -3.60 9.86 -27.70
CA GLY A 288 -3.80 8.45 -27.41
C GLY A 288 -4.90 8.21 -26.37
N ASN A 289 -5.41 6.99 -26.32
CA ASN A 289 -6.29 6.58 -25.24
C ASN A 289 -5.46 6.10 -24.05
N TRP A 290 -5.76 6.61 -22.86
CA TRP A 290 -5.11 6.22 -21.63
C TRP A 290 -6.12 6.01 -20.48
N SER A 291 -5.68 5.40 -19.42
CA SER A 291 -6.49 5.19 -18.23
C SER A 291 -5.65 5.24 -16.96
N ASP A 292 -6.29 5.62 -15.87
CA ASP A 292 -5.75 5.58 -14.53
C ASP A 292 -6.28 4.35 -13.79
N THR A 293 -5.42 3.72 -12.97
CA THR A 293 -5.77 2.63 -12.08
C THR A 293 -5.41 3.01 -10.64
N ALA A 294 -6.39 3.05 -9.76
CA ALA A 294 -6.13 3.17 -8.33
C ALA A 294 -6.02 1.81 -7.66
N TYR A 295 -5.13 1.69 -6.69
CA TYR A 295 -4.96 0.53 -5.80
C TYR A 295 -5.22 0.90 -4.35
N ALA A 296 -5.94 0.04 -3.63
CA ALA A 296 -6.14 0.14 -2.19
C ALA A 296 -5.60 -1.10 -1.47
N ILE A 297 -4.82 -0.87 -0.42
CA ILE A 297 -4.36 -1.91 0.50
C ILE A 297 -5.26 -1.83 1.73
N CYS A 298 -6.03 -2.88 1.98
CA CYS A 298 -7.12 -2.90 2.94
C CYS A 298 -6.93 -4.00 3.97
N ALA A 299 -7.12 -3.69 5.25
CA ALA A 299 -7.08 -4.66 6.35
C ALA A 299 -8.38 -4.61 7.17
N THR A 300 -8.66 -5.64 7.96
CA THR A 300 -9.77 -5.63 8.90
C THR A 300 -9.59 -4.50 9.92
N ALA A 301 -10.69 -3.75 10.20
CA ALA A 301 -10.74 -2.63 11.13
C ALA A 301 -10.61 -3.07 12.60
#